data_4b20ff4cdb32656a5a70f83b3c693215
#
_entry.id   4b20ff4cdb32656a5a70f83b3c693215
#
_cell.length_a   1.000
_cell.length_b   1.000
_cell.length_c   1.000
_cell.angle_alpha   90.00
_cell.angle_beta   90.00
_cell.angle_gamma   90.00
#
_symmetry.space_group_name_H-M   'P 1'
#
loop_
_entity.id
_entity.type
_entity.pdbx_description
1 polymer ?
#
loop_
_entity_poly.entity_id
_entity_poly.type
_entity_poly.pdbx_seq_one_letter_code
_entity_poly.pdbx_strand_id
1 'polypeptide(L)'
;MPTINLDAISKQYGPQAMAVENLDLHVESGDFMCLLGPSGCGKTTILRMIAGLEHLSQGRLSIGDTPVDDPARGRFVSPEKRGLGLVFQSYALWPHMSVERNIDFGLRLQKFSERERRARTGEVMEKLGIADYAKRYPSQLSGGQQQRVALARMMVLKPQVLLLDEPLSNLDASLRLEMRAELKRLHQAFDTTIVFVTHDQWEAMTLATNIAVMSKGQLQQVGSPDDIYARPANRFVAEFIGNPPINQIEAASRLGARLNRHTAARSIGIRPEDIHLARTGDAGTLIAQVESVMPTGGSWVLELNIDGQALQLSTQRRPDVRAGDTAHCHIHPQHLHLFDGDGRRLDSAEASSATPFNTPYMHAV
;
A
#
# COMPACT_ATOMS: atom_id res chain seq x y z
N MET A 1 -4.91 10.16 -20.56
CA MET A 1 -4.16 8.94 -20.29
C MET A 1 -5.09 7.77 -20.22
N PRO A 2 -4.65 6.55 -20.53
CA PRO A 2 -5.54 5.40 -20.50
C PRO A 2 -5.83 4.94 -19.07
N THR A 3 -7.03 4.48 -18.83
CA THR A 3 -7.43 3.68 -17.68
C THR A 3 -6.93 2.24 -17.84
N ILE A 4 -6.89 1.46 -16.75
CA ILE A 4 -6.63 0.02 -16.82
C ILE A 4 -7.81 -0.69 -16.19
N ASN A 5 -8.47 -1.57 -16.96
CA ASN A 5 -9.61 -2.35 -16.50
C ASN A 5 -9.25 -3.83 -16.48
N LEU A 6 -9.41 -4.45 -15.33
CA LEU A 6 -9.29 -5.87 -15.10
C LEU A 6 -10.68 -6.39 -14.73
N ASP A 7 -11.32 -7.13 -15.64
CA ASP A 7 -12.70 -7.62 -15.49
C ASP A 7 -12.67 -9.13 -15.24
N ALA A 8 -13.05 -9.56 -14.04
CA ALA A 8 -13.12 -10.96 -13.59
C ALA A 8 -11.86 -11.78 -13.96
N ILE A 9 -10.68 -11.17 -13.84
CA ILE A 9 -9.44 -11.82 -14.25
C ILE A 9 -9.04 -12.93 -13.30
N SER A 10 -8.53 -14.02 -13.89
CA SER A 10 -7.93 -15.12 -13.12
C SER A 10 -6.63 -15.56 -13.75
N LYS A 11 -5.68 -16.03 -12.92
CA LYS A 11 -4.43 -16.64 -13.34
C LYS A 11 -4.16 -17.90 -12.56
N GLN A 12 -4.04 -19.00 -13.29
CA GLN A 12 -3.71 -20.31 -12.75
C GLN A 12 -2.40 -20.82 -13.34
N TYR A 13 -1.50 -21.29 -12.49
CA TYR A 13 -0.26 -21.96 -12.87
C TYR A 13 -0.40 -23.46 -12.59
N GLY A 14 -0.72 -24.23 -13.64
CA GLY A 14 -0.99 -25.66 -13.51
C GLY A 14 -2.32 -25.97 -12.78
N PRO A 15 -2.60 -27.26 -12.47
CA PRO A 15 -3.92 -27.67 -11.99
C PRO A 15 -4.32 -27.17 -10.60
N GLN A 16 -3.34 -26.82 -9.74
CA GLN A 16 -3.60 -26.56 -8.31
C GLN A 16 -3.13 -25.19 -7.81
N ALA A 17 -2.45 -24.39 -8.65
CA ALA A 17 -1.85 -23.13 -8.22
C ALA A 17 -2.63 -21.92 -8.78
N MET A 18 -3.70 -21.50 -8.10
CA MET A 18 -4.41 -20.26 -8.40
C MET A 18 -3.63 -19.09 -7.81
N ALA A 19 -3.08 -18.24 -8.67
CA ALA A 19 -2.31 -17.06 -8.26
C ALA A 19 -3.17 -15.80 -8.14
N VAL A 20 -4.20 -15.67 -8.99
CA VAL A 20 -5.20 -14.60 -8.97
C VAL A 20 -6.54 -15.23 -9.30
N GLU A 21 -7.56 -14.91 -8.50
CA GLU A 21 -8.89 -15.51 -8.59
C GLU A 21 -9.96 -14.44 -8.70
N ASN A 22 -10.69 -14.45 -9.83
CA ASN A 22 -11.87 -13.62 -10.11
C ASN A 22 -11.71 -12.16 -9.62
N LEU A 23 -10.67 -11.48 -10.09
CA LEU A 23 -10.34 -10.14 -9.62
C LEU A 23 -10.88 -9.08 -10.57
N ASP A 24 -11.63 -8.14 -10.01
CA ASP A 24 -12.06 -6.90 -10.65
C ASP A 24 -11.25 -5.74 -10.09
N LEU A 25 -10.59 -4.96 -10.96
CA LEU A 25 -9.82 -3.78 -10.56
C LEU A 25 -9.88 -2.73 -11.66
N HIS A 26 -10.22 -1.51 -11.27
CA HIS A 26 -10.17 -0.34 -12.12
C HIS A 26 -9.08 0.62 -11.63
N VAL A 27 -8.24 1.06 -12.56
CA VAL A 27 -7.21 2.08 -12.32
C VAL A 27 -7.54 3.28 -13.19
N GLU A 28 -7.82 4.40 -12.54
CA GLU A 28 -8.14 5.65 -13.24
C GLU A 28 -6.91 6.26 -13.92
N SER A 29 -7.20 7.07 -14.92
CA SER A 29 -6.16 7.87 -15.59
C SER A 29 -5.50 8.84 -14.60
N GLY A 30 -4.17 8.80 -14.52
CA GLY A 30 -3.42 9.63 -13.57
C GLY A 30 -3.32 9.08 -12.15
N ASP A 31 -3.90 7.91 -11.85
CA ASP A 31 -3.76 7.26 -10.54
C ASP A 31 -2.34 6.81 -10.24
N PHE A 32 -1.97 6.91 -8.97
CA PHE A 32 -0.90 6.12 -8.37
C PHE A 32 -1.54 4.93 -7.64
N MET A 33 -1.83 3.86 -8.38
CA MET A 33 -2.42 2.64 -7.83
C MET A 33 -1.34 1.78 -7.18
N CYS A 34 -1.49 1.49 -5.89
CA CYS A 34 -0.58 0.58 -5.18
C CYS A 34 -1.23 -0.79 -4.98
N LEU A 35 -0.60 -1.85 -5.49
CA LEU A 35 -0.95 -3.23 -5.17
C LEU A 35 -0.19 -3.64 -3.91
N LEU A 36 -0.90 -3.79 -2.79
CA LEU A 36 -0.34 -4.06 -1.47
C LEU A 36 -0.83 -5.40 -0.92
N GLY A 37 0.01 -6.15 -0.23
CA GLY A 37 -0.38 -7.42 0.40
C GLY A 37 0.82 -8.30 0.75
N PRO A 38 0.61 -9.41 1.47
CA PRO A 38 1.66 -10.35 1.85
C PRO A 38 2.40 -10.93 0.64
N SER A 39 3.60 -11.45 0.86
CA SER A 39 4.35 -12.17 -0.19
C SER A 39 3.52 -13.35 -0.73
N GLY A 40 3.54 -13.53 -2.06
CA GLY A 40 2.81 -14.62 -2.72
C GLY A 40 1.31 -14.41 -2.92
N CYS A 41 0.73 -13.23 -2.60
CA CYS A 41 -0.69 -12.97 -2.78
C CYS A 41 -1.11 -12.61 -4.22
N GLY A 42 -0.21 -12.62 -5.22
CA GLY A 42 -0.55 -12.41 -6.63
C GLY A 42 -0.21 -11.04 -7.23
N LYS A 43 0.32 -10.07 -6.48
CA LYS A 43 0.62 -8.70 -6.95
C LYS A 43 1.50 -8.64 -8.20
N THR A 44 2.68 -9.27 -8.15
CA THR A 44 3.61 -9.34 -9.29
C THR A 44 2.98 -10.06 -10.49
N THR A 45 2.12 -11.06 -10.26
CA THR A 45 1.38 -11.75 -11.31
C THR A 45 0.42 -10.79 -12.02
N ILE A 46 -0.34 -9.98 -11.27
CA ILE A 46 -1.22 -8.93 -11.84
C ILE A 46 -0.39 -7.94 -12.64
N LEU A 47 0.70 -7.44 -12.09
CA LEU A 47 1.58 -6.49 -12.79
C LEU A 47 2.10 -7.09 -14.11
N ARG A 48 2.54 -8.35 -14.10
CA ARG A 48 3.03 -9.05 -15.30
C ARG A 48 1.94 -9.30 -16.33
N MET A 49 0.70 -9.58 -15.91
CA MET A 49 -0.44 -9.65 -16.82
C MET A 49 -0.73 -8.30 -17.48
N ILE A 50 -0.70 -7.19 -16.71
CA ILE A 50 -0.83 -5.83 -17.28
C ILE A 50 0.31 -5.55 -18.28
N ALA A 51 1.54 -5.91 -17.94
CA ALA A 51 2.70 -5.75 -18.81
C ALA A 51 2.66 -6.60 -20.08
N GLY A 52 1.86 -7.69 -20.10
CA GLY A 52 1.82 -8.66 -21.19
C GLY A 52 2.93 -9.70 -21.14
N LEU A 53 3.58 -9.85 -19.98
CA LEU A 53 4.58 -10.89 -19.73
C LEU A 53 3.95 -12.22 -19.29
N GLU A 54 2.70 -12.17 -18.85
CA GLU A 54 1.88 -13.30 -18.46
C GLU A 54 0.51 -13.18 -19.12
N HIS A 55 -0.05 -14.33 -19.54
CA HIS A 55 -1.41 -14.38 -20.06
C HIS A 55 -2.43 -14.57 -18.96
N LEU A 56 -3.62 -13.99 -19.13
CA LEU A 56 -4.79 -14.36 -18.35
C LEU A 56 -5.16 -15.83 -18.56
N SER A 57 -5.66 -16.50 -17.51
CA SER A 57 -6.35 -17.78 -17.66
C SER A 57 -7.82 -17.58 -17.99
N GLN A 58 -8.44 -16.52 -17.41
CA GLN A 58 -9.83 -16.13 -17.62
C GLN A 58 -9.97 -14.61 -17.42
N GLY A 59 -11.10 -14.07 -17.87
CA GLY A 59 -11.41 -12.66 -17.73
C GLY A 59 -10.92 -11.82 -18.89
N ARG A 60 -10.85 -10.51 -18.68
CA ARG A 60 -10.47 -9.53 -19.71
C ARG A 60 -9.63 -8.42 -19.11
N LEU A 61 -8.59 -8.03 -19.82
CA LEU A 61 -7.76 -6.88 -19.51
C LEU A 61 -7.84 -5.86 -20.64
N SER A 62 -8.14 -4.61 -20.29
CA SER A 62 -8.17 -3.50 -21.24
C SER A 62 -7.28 -2.34 -20.76
N ILE A 63 -6.67 -1.62 -21.71
CA ILE A 63 -5.90 -0.39 -21.49
C ILE A 63 -6.59 0.69 -22.33
N GLY A 64 -7.17 1.70 -21.67
CA GLY A 64 -8.17 2.55 -22.30
C GLY A 64 -9.31 1.71 -22.84
N ASP A 65 -9.79 2.04 -24.04
CA ASP A 65 -10.84 1.31 -24.73
C ASP A 65 -10.36 0.03 -25.45
N THR A 66 -9.05 -0.28 -25.37
CA THR A 66 -8.45 -1.37 -26.13
C THR A 66 -8.29 -2.62 -25.25
N PRO A 67 -8.99 -3.74 -25.52
CA PRO A 67 -8.71 -5.02 -24.89
C PRO A 67 -7.31 -5.51 -25.32
N VAL A 68 -6.44 -5.77 -24.34
CA VAL A 68 -5.06 -6.23 -24.58
C VAL A 68 -4.84 -7.70 -24.27
N ASP A 69 -5.71 -8.29 -23.45
CA ASP A 69 -5.74 -9.72 -23.19
C ASP A 69 -7.20 -10.16 -22.94
N ASP A 70 -7.68 -11.13 -23.72
CA ASP A 70 -9.02 -11.69 -23.64
C ASP A 70 -8.97 -13.14 -24.17
N PRO A 71 -8.71 -14.13 -23.30
CA PRO A 71 -8.59 -15.54 -23.68
C PRO A 71 -9.85 -16.08 -24.36
N ALA A 72 -11.06 -15.62 -23.98
CA ALA A 72 -12.30 -16.07 -24.57
C ALA A 72 -12.42 -15.69 -26.06
N ARG A 73 -11.73 -14.61 -26.46
CA ARG A 73 -11.70 -14.13 -27.86
C ARG A 73 -10.37 -14.41 -28.55
N GLY A 74 -9.46 -15.16 -27.92
CA GLY A 74 -8.13 -15.45 -28.45
C GLY A 74 -7.27 -14.20 -28.67
N ARG A 75 -7.53 -13.12 -27.95
CA ARG A 75 -6.84 -11.84 -28.12
C ARG A 75 -5.70 -11.71 -27.11
N PHE A 76 -4.50 -11.40 -27.63
CA PHE A 76 -3.34 -11.06 -26.82
C PHE A 76 -2.49 -10.02 -27.55
N VAL A 77 -2.21 -8.91 -26.89
CA VAL A 77 -1.30 -7.87 -27.37
C VAL A 77 0.03 -8.04 -26.65
N SER A 78 1.11 -8.21 -27.42
CA SER A 78 2.45 -8.40 -26.90
C SER A 78 2.95 -7.15 -26.13
N PRO A 79 3.89 -7.31 -25.15
CA PRO A 79 4.35 -6.24 -24.26
C PRO A 79 4.78 -4.96 -24.99
N GLU A 80 5.57 -5.09 -26.05
CA GLU A 80 6.12 -3.96 -26.81
C GLU A 80 5.06 -3.14 -27.55
N LYS A 81 3.85 -3.69 -27.70
CA LYS A 81 2.72 -3.02 -28.38
C LYS A 81 1.71 -2.41 -27.39
N ARG A 82 1.91 -2.60 -26.08
CA ARG A 82 1.01 -2.04 -25.04
C ARG A 82 1.33 -0.59 -24.69
N GLY A 83 2.50 -0.07 -25.09
CA GLY A 83 2.90 1.31 -24.82
C GLY A 83 3.18 1.62 -23.33
N LEU A 84 3.51 0.60 -22.55
CA LEU A 84 3.76 0.70 -21.10
C LEU A 84 5.25 0.79 -20.82
N GLY A 85 5.61 1.47 -19.71
CA GLY A 85 6.94 1.37 -19.11
C GLY A 85 6.94 0.34 -17.96
N LEU A 86 7.97 -0.50 -17.87
CA LEU A 86 8.12 -1.48 -16.78
C LEU A 86 9.50 -1.37 -16.15
N VAL A 87 9.53 -1.19 -14.83
CA VAL A 87 10.74 -1.27 -14.01
C VAL A 87 10.66 -2.52 -13.14
N PHE A 88 11.63 -3.41 -13.32
CA PHE A 88 11.74 -4.66 -12.55
C PHE A 88 12.43 -4.40 -11.20
N GLN A 89 12.21 -5.27 -10.25
CA GLN A 89 12.86 -5.28 -8.93
C GLN A 89 14.39 -5.28 -9.01
N SER A 90 14.98 -5.97 -10.01
CA SER A 90 16.42 -6.02 -10.25
C SER A 90 16.96 -4.86 -11.09
N TYR A 91 16.10 -3.83 -11.39
CA TYR A 91 16.38 -2.71 -12.30
C TYR A 91 16.69 -3.12 -13.74
N ALA A 92 17.15 -4.33 -13.99
CA ALA A 92 17.46 -4.92 -15.30
C ALA A 92 18.28 -3.99 -16.22
N LEU A 93 19.29 -3.32 -15.67
CA LEU A 93 20.21 -2.48 -16.45
C LEU A 93 21.15 -3.36 -17.27
N TRP A 94 21.48 -2.93 -18.49
CA TRP A 94 22.47 -3.59 -19.33
C TRP A 94 23.87 -3.30 -18.81
N PRO A 95 24.61 -4.29 -18.26
CA PRO A 95 25.88 -4.04 -17.56
C PRO A 95 27.00 -3.59 -18.51
N HIS A 96 26.92 -3.91 -19.78
CA HIS A 96 27.87 -3.54 -20.83
C HIS A 96 27.62 -2.20 -21.49
N MET A 97 26.56 -1.48 -21.07
CA MET A 97 26.20 -0.17 -21.56
C MET A 97 26.43 0.91 -20.49
N SER A 98 26.89 2.08 -20.89
CA SER A 98 26.92 3.25 -20.01
C SER A 98 25.51 3.69 -19.60
N VAL A 99 25.40 4.56 -18.58
CA VAL A 99 24.12 5.16 -18.15
C VAL A 99 23.39 5.80 -19.32
N GLU A 100 24.05 6.69 -20.05
CA GLU A 100 23.48 7.36 -21.23
C GLU A 100 22.97 6.35 -22.26
N ARG A 101 23.73 5.30 -22.55
CA ARG A 101 23.33 4.26 -23.52
C ARG A 101 22.18 3.40 -23.02
N ASN A 102 22.10 3.10 -21.71
CA ASN A 102 20.96 2.42 -21.12
C ASN A 102 19.68 3.22 -21.31
N ILE A 103 19.74 4.55 -21.13
CA ILE A 103 18.57 5.44 -21.27
C ILE A 103 18.20 5.61 -22.75
N ASP A 104 19.18 5.90 -23.61
CA ASP A 104 18.99 6.15 -25.05
C ASP A 104 18.48 4.92 -25.83
N PHE A 105 18.65 3.74 -25.30
CA PHE A 105 18.39 2.48 -26.04
C PHE A 105 16.96 2.38 -26.59
N GLY A 106 15.96 2.70 -25.78
CA GLY A 106 14.56 2.65 -26.21
C GLY A 106 14.23 3.64 -27.33
N LEU A 107 14.80 4.84 -27.25
CA LEU A 107 14.65 5.86 -28.31
C LEU A 107 15.29 5.42 -29.64
N ARG A 108 16.42 4.71 -29.56
CA ARG A 108 17.08 4.12 -30.75
C ARG A 108 16.20 3.07 -31.42
N LEU A 109 15.56 2.20 -30.63
CA LEU A 109 14.63 1.20 -31.16
C LEU A 109 13.42 1.86 -31.85
N GLN A 110 12.93 2.97 -31.31
CA GLN A 110 11.84 3.77 -31.89
C GLN A 110 12.31 4.67 -33.06
N LYS A 111 13.58 4.60 -33.45
CA LYS A 111 14.18 5.31 -34.61
C LYS A 111 14.12 6.85 -34.49
N PHE A 112 14.15 7.39 -33.28
CA PHE A 112 14.30 8.84 -33.08
C PHE A 112 15.64 9.33 -33.66
N SER A 113 15.67 10.56 -34.16
CA SER A 113 16.89 11.19 -34.64
C SER A 113 17.92 11.36 -33.52
N GLU A 114 19.22 11.37 -33.85
CA GLU A 114 20.28 11.51 -32.86
C GLU A 114 20.13 12.81 -32.04
N ARG A 115 19.71 13.89 -32.67
CA ARG A 115 19.45 15.18 -32.02
C ARG A 115 18.34 15.07 -30.96
N GLU A 116 17.23 14.46 -31.31
CA GLU A 116 16.10 14.25 -30.37
C GLU A 116 16.48 13.31 -29.23
N ARG A 117 17.20 12.22 -29.52
CA ARG A 117 17.66 11.29 -28.50
C ARG A 117 18.55 11.96 -27.48
N ARG A 118 19.56 12.73 -27.93
CA ARG A 118 20.45 13.48 -27.05
C ARG A 118 19.68 14.48 -26.20
N ALA A 119 18.73 15.22 -26.79
CA ALA A 119 17.92 16.20 -26.08
C ALA A 119 17.05 15.54 -24.98
N ARG A 120 16.30 14.47 -25.34
CA ARG A 120 15.43 13.77 -24.39
C ARG A 120 16.22 13.06 -23.29
N THR A 121 17.32 12.39 -23.66
CA THR A 121 18.19 11.69 -22.70
C THR A 121 18.81 12.69 -21.73
N GLY A 122 19.32 13.81 -22.19
CA GLY A 122 19.87 14.88 -21.36
C GLY A 122 18.82 15.44 -20.40
N GLU A 123 17.63 15.81 -20.91
CA GLU A 123 16.52 16.32 -20.10
C GLU A 123 16.15 15.38 -18.95
N VAL A 124 15.98 14.07 -19.22
CA VAL A 124 15.60 13.10 -18.21
C VAL A 124 16.73 12.86 -17.20
N MET A 125 18.00 12.84 -17.67
CA MET A 125 19.15 12.69 -16.78
C MET A 125 19.31 13.87 -15.82
N GLU A 126 19.08 15.09 -16.28
CA GLU A 126 19.08 16.30 -15.45
C GLU A 126 17.95 16.26 -14.41
N LYS A 127 16.70 15.93 -14.84
CA LYS A 127 15.54 15.83 -13.94
C LYS A 127 15.73 14.82 -12.82
N LEU A 128 16.44 13.73 -13.09
CA LEU A 128 16.71 12.66 -12.12
C LEU A 128 18.04 12.80 -11.38
N GLY A 129 18.79 13.89 -11.62
CA GLY A 129 20.07 14.17 -10.96
C GLY A 129 21.14 13.11 -11.24
N ILE A 130 21.18 12.56 -12.47
CA ILE A 130 22.14 11.53 -12.89
C ILE A 130 23.00 11.94 -14.08
N ALA A 131 22.98 13.21 -14.47
CA ALA A 131 23.75 13.74 -15.62
C ALA A 131 25.26 13.50 -15.48
N ASP A 132 25.81 13.66 -14.27
CA ASP A 132 27.23 13.43 -13.96
C ASP A 132 27.69 11.98 -14.13
N TYR A 133 26.73 11.05 -14.20
CA TYR A 133 27.00 9.63 -14.32
C TYR A 133 26.87 9.10 -15.77
N ALA A 134 26.62 9.95 -16.75
CA ALA A 134 26.33 9.60 -18.14
C ALA A 134 27.27 8.53 -18.72
N LYS A 135 28.55 8.65 -18.46
CA LYS A 135 29.61 7.75 -18.97
C LYS A 135 29.92 6.54 -18.08
N ARG A 136 29.33 6.49 -16.86
CA ARG A 136 29.53 5.36 -15.95
C ARG A 136 28.76 4.12 -16.39
N TYR A 137 29.20 2.97 -15.92
CA TYR A 137 28.53 1.69 -16.11
C TYR A 137 27.74 1.32 -14.84
N PRO A 138 26.71 0.47 -14.93
CA PRO A 138 25.90 0.07 -13.77
C PRO A 138 26.69 -0.42 -12.56
N SER A 139 27.79 -1.14 -12.77
CA SER A 139 28.69 -1.63 -11.70
C SER A 139 29.40 -0.53 -10.91
N GLN A 140 29.42 0.70 -11.42
CA GLN A 140 30.04 1.87 -10.80
C GLN A 140 29.03 2.77 -10.06
N LEU A 141 27.79 2.32 -9.93
CA LEU A 141 26.68 3.06 -9.36
C LEU A 141 26.17 2.42 -8.06
N SER A 142 25.74 3.25 -7.11
CA SER A 142 24.96 2.78 -5.97
C SER A 142 23.58 2.25 -6.39
N GLY A 143 22.92 1.47 -5.52
CA GLY A 143 21.58 0.93 -5.80
C GLY A 143 20.57 2.01 -6.19
N GLY A 144 20.53 3.14 -5.48
CA GLY A 144 19.65 4.26 -5.82
C GLY A 144 19.99 4.96 -7.13
N GLN A 145 21.29 5.06 -7.46
CA GLN A 145 21.69 5.57 -8.77
C GLN A 145 21.26 4.62 -9.90
N GLN A 146 21.40 3.30 -9.69
CA GLN A 146 20.92 2.30 -10.65
C GLN A 146 19.39 2.39 -10.84
N GLN A 147 18.65 2.58 -9.75
CA GLN A 147 17.20 2.77 -9.81
C GLN A 147 16.82 4.03 -10.60
N ARG A 148 17.47 5.17 -10.34
CA ARG A 148 17.24 6.40 -11.12
C ARG A 148 17.53 6.20 -12.61
N VAL A 149 18.56 5.43 -12.95
CA VAL A 149 18.84 5.06 -14.35
C VAL A 149 17.74 4.20 -14.93
N ALA A 150 17.21 3.22 -14.19
CA ALA A 150 16.09 2.39 -14.64
C ALA A 150 14.81 3.20 -14.86
N LEU A 151 14.51 4.14 -13.96
CA LEU A 151 13.41 5.09 -14.12
C LEU A 151 13.64 5.99 -15.34
N ALA A 152 14.85 6.58 -15.50
CA ALA A 152 15.20 7.40 -16.64
C ALA A 152 14.98 6.67 -17.97
N ARG A 153 15.39 5.39 -18.04
CA ARG A 153 15.23 4.54 -19.22
C ARG A 153 13.77 4.38 -19.64
N MET A 154 12.83 4.32 -18.68
CA MET A 154 11.41 4.25 -18.98
C MET A 154 10.83 5.64 -19.27
N MET A 155 11.16 6.64 -18.46
CA MET A 155 10.64 7.99 -18.57
C MET A 155 11.01 8.70 -19.86
N VAL A 156 12.19 8.41 -20.44
CA VAL A 156 12.64 8.99 -21.72
C VAL A 156 11.70 8.69 -22.87
N LEU A 157 10.96 7.57 -22.79
CA LEU A 157 9.97 7.15 -23.77
C LEU A 157 8.61 7.83 -23.57
N LYS A 158 8.42 8.55 -22.45
CA LYS A 158 7.16 9.20 -22.06
C LYS A 158 5.99 8.20 -22.06
N PRO A 159 6.07 7.09 -21.32
CA PRO A 159 4.99 6.10 -21.28
C PRO A 159 3.75 6.72 -20.64
N GLN A 160 2.57 6.33 -21.11
CA GLN A 160 1.29 6.75 -20.52
C GLN A 160 1.00 6.02 -19.20
N VAL A 161 1.53 4.81 -19.04
CA VAL A 161 1.42 3.99 -17.83
C VAL A 161 2.81 3.50 -17.45
N LEU A 162 3.15 3.58 -16.17
CA LEU A 162 4.40 3.08 -15.59
C LEU A 162 4.09 1.96 -14.59
N LEU A 163 4.67 0.80 -14.81
CA LEU A 163 4.56 -0.37 -13.95
C LEU A 163 5.85 -0.52 -13.15
N LEU A 164 5.74 -0.63 -11.81
CA LEU A 164 6.88 -0.69 -10.90
C LEU A 164 6.76 -1.93 -10.01
N ASP A 165 7.66 -2.91 -10.18
CA ASP A 165 7.67 -4.17 -9.42
C ASP A 165 8.67 -4.07 -8.27
N GLU A 166 8.21 -3.80 -7.05
CA GLU A 166 8.99 -3.64 -5.82
C GLU A 166 10.27 -2.79 -6.00
N PRO A 167 10.18 -1.59 -6.60
CA PRO A 167 11.36 -0.85 -7.03
C PRO A 167 12.22 -0.35 -5.87
N LEU A 168 11.69 -0.27 -4.63
CA LEU A 168 12.39 0.26 -3.46
C LEU A 168 12.96 -0.83 -2.53
N SER A 169 12.68 -2.11 -2.80
CA SER A 169 12.99 -3.23 -1.89
C SER A 169 14.49 -3.41 -1.62
N ASN A 170 15.36 -3.08 -2.58
CA ASN A 170 16.80 -3.27 -2.51
C ASN A 170 17.57 -2.04 -1.98
N LEU A 171 16.87 -1.05 -1.42
CA LEU A 171 17.46 0.20 -0.92
C LEU A 171 17.53 0.20 0.60
N ASP A 172 18.53 0.89 1.15
CA ASP A 172 18.61 1.21 2.57
C ASP A 172 17.50 2.22 2.97
N ALA A 173 17.26 2.37 4.27
CA ALA A 173 16.14 3.17 4.79
C ALA A 173 16.20 4.66 4.39
N SER A 174 17.41 5.26 4.38
CA SER A 174 17.58 6.67 4.02
C SER A 174 17.28 6.90 2.54
N LEU A 175 17.87 6.05 1.69
CA LEU A 175 17.69 6.13 0.25
C LEU A 175 16.25 5.80 -0.18
N ARG A 176 15.58 4.88 0.53
CA ARG A 176 14.17 4.57 0.31
C ARG A 176 13.27 5.79 0.57
N LEU A 177 13.57 6.56 1.61
CA LEU A 177 12.82 7.79 1.91
C LEU A 177 13.01 8.84 0.81
N GLU A 178 14.25 9.04 0.36
CA GLU A 178 14.56 9.95 -0.75
C GLU A 178 13.85 9.55 -2.05
N MET A 179 13.90 8.26 -2.39
CA MET A 179 13.29 7.74 -3.60
C MET A 179 11.76 7.78 -3.58
N ARG A 180 11.13 7.63 -2.42
CA ARG A 180 9.68 7.86 -2.27
C ARG A 180 9.31 9.31 -2.61
N ALA A 181 10.03 10.28 -2.05
CA ALA A 181 9.80 11.69 -2.36
C ALA A 181 9.99 11.98 -3.86
N GLU A 182 10.98 11.34 -4.48
CA GLU A 182 11.25 11.47 -5.90
C GLU A 182 10.13 10.88 -6.77
N LEU A 183 9.66 9.66 -6.47
CA LEU A 183 8.54 9.03 -7.18
C LEU A 183 7.26 9.89 -7.10
N LYS A 184 6.98 10.47 -5.93
CA LYS A 184 5.84 11.37 -5.74
C LYS A 184 5.96 12.62 -6.61
N ARG A 185 7.16 13.25 -6.67
CA ARG A 185 7.42 14.39 -7.55
C ARG A 185 7.27 14.03 -9.02
N LEU A 186 7.80 12.87 -9.43
CA LEU A 186 7.71 12.39 -10.82
C LEU A 186 6.24 12.16 -11.22
N HIS A 187 5.45 11.52 -10.36
CA HIS A 187 4.02 11.34 -10.61
C HIS A 187 3.31 12.68 -10.84
N GLN A 188 3.55 13.66 -9.97
CA GLN A 188 2.97 15.00 -10.08
C GLN A 188 3.45 15.78 -11.32
N ALA A 189 4.72 15.59 -11.73
CA ALA A 189 5.31 16.34 -12.84
C ALA A 189 4.97 15.79 -14.23
N PHE A 190 4.68 14.50 -14.35
CA PHE A 190 4.50 13.84 -15.64
C PHE A 190 3.05 13.39 -15.91
N ASP A 191 2.16 13.54 -14.92
CA ASP A 191 0.75 13.14 -15.02
C ASP A 191 0.57 11.71 -15.56
N THR A 192 1.44 10.77 -15.14
CA THR A 192 1.51 9.38 -15.63
C THR A 192 0.71 8.47 -14.70
N THR A 193 -0.10 7.57 -15.25
CA THR A 193 -0.73 6.50 -14.45
C THR A 193 0.35 5.54 -13.96
N ILE A 194 0.40 5.24 -12.67
CA ILE A 194 1.40 4.34 -12.06
C ILE A 194 0.69 3.14 -11.44
N VAL A 195 1.16 1.93 -11.73
CA VAL A 195 0.83 0.72 -10.97
C VAL A 195 2.09 0.27 -10.24
N PHE A 196 2.05 0.32 -8.93
CA PHE A 196 3.17 0.10 -8.03
C PHE A 196 2.93 -1.13 -7.15
N VAL A 197 3.82 -2.11 -7.21
CA VAL A 197 3.78 -3.30 -6.36
C VAL A 197 4.70 -3.11 -5.18
N THR A 198 4.20 -3.34 -3.98
CA THR A 198 5.01 -3.37 -2.75
C THR A 198 4.40 -4.30 -1.70
N HIS A 199 5.21 -4.70 -0.75
CA HIS A 199 4.78 -5.31 0.51
C HIS A 199 4.95 -4.35 1.71
N ASP A 200 5.50 -3.15 1.48
CA ASP A 200 5.72 -2.11 2.51
C ASP A 200 4.49 -1.21 2.60
N GLN A 201 3.83 -1.23 3.76
CA GLN A 201 2.64 -0.41 4.04
C GLN A 201 2.95 1.09 3.98
N TRP A 202 4.15 1.49 4.46
CA TRP A 202 4.58 2.88 4.44
C TRP A 202 4.69 3.45 3.03
N GLU A 203 5.18 2.62 2.10
CA GLU A 203 5.24 3.01 0.69
C GLU A 203 3.83 3.22 0.13
N ALA A 204 2.93 2.26 0.36
CA ALA A 204 1.56 2.34 -0.11
C ALA A 204 0.83 3.57 0.47
N MET A 205 0.88 3.74 1.80
CA MET A 205 0.19 4.84 2.50
C MET A 205 0.71 6.23 2.13
N THR A 206 1.98 6.36 1.71
CA THR A 206 2.60 7.67 1.41
C THR A 206 2.57 8.06 -0.05
N LEU A 207 2.58 7.08 -0.97
CA LEU A 207 2.68 7.30 -2.41
C LEU A 207 1.35 7.21 -3.14
N ALA A 208 0.49 6.28 -2.72
CA ALA A 208 -0.69 5.93 -3.49
C ALA A 208 -1.79 7.02 -3.45
N THR A 209 -2.49 7.20 -4.57
CA THR A 209 -3.82 7.80 -4.60
C THR A 209 -4.87 6.76 -4.23
N ASN A 210 -4.68 5.52 -4.69
CA ASN A 210 -5.51 4.37 -4.38
C ASN A 210 -4.67 3.13 -4.06
N ILE A 211 -5.10 2.36 -3.07
CA ILE A 211 -4.47 1.10 -2.66
C ILE A 211 -5.43 -0.05 -2.94
N ALA A 212 -4.96 -1.08 -3.64
CA ALA A 212 -5.62 -2.36 -3.78
C ALA A 212 -4.96 -3.37 -2.83
N VAL A 213 -5.64 -3.71 -1.74
CA VAL A 213 -5.15 -4.66 -0.74
C VAL A 213 -5.48 -6.08 -1.20
N MET A 214 -4.44 -6.92 -1.31
CA MET A 214 -4.51 -8.28 -1.83
C MET A 214 -4.24 -9.33 -0.75
N SER A 215 -4.96 -10.43 -0.78
CA SER A 215 -4.67 -11.61 0.04
C SER A 215 -5.04 -12.88 -0.70
N LYS A 216 -4.16 -13.89 -0.71
CA LYS A 216 -4.41 -15.23 -1.28
C LYS A 216 -5.02 -15.21 -2.68
N GLY A 217 -4.53 -14.35 -3.56
CA GLY A 217 -5.00 -14.23 -4.94
C GLY A 217 -6.28 -13.40 -5.13
N GLN A 218 -6.87 -12.89 -4.05
CA GLN A 218 -8.13 -12.15 -4.05
C GLN A 218 -7.94 -10.70 -3.63
N LEU A 219 -8.74 -9.81 -4.21
CA LEU A 219 -8.83 -8.41 -3.82
C LEU A 219 -9.67 -8.29 -2.55
N GLN A 220 -9.12 -7.66 -1.51
CA GLN A 220 -9.79 -7.49 -0.22
C GLN A 220 -10.48 -6.14 -0.10
N GLN A 221 -9.83 -5.08 -0.59
CA GLN A 221 -10.36 -3.71 -0.57
C GLN A 221 -9.60 -2.85 -1.58
N VAL A 222 -10.29 -1.90 -2.19
CA VAL A 222 -9.71 -0.77 -2.93
C VAL A 222 -10.20 0.52 -2.31
N GLY A 223 -9.32 1.50 -2.18
CA GLY A 223 -9.68 2.84 -1.68
C GLY A 223 -8.47 3.72 -1.48
N SER A 224 -8.71 4.97 -1.08
CA SER A 224 -7.65 5.88 -0.68
C SER A 224 -6.90 5.33 0.55
N PRO A 225 -5.65 5.76 0.80
CA PRO A 225 -4.94 5.40 2.03
C PRO A 225 -5.77 5.65 3.30
N ASP A 226 -6.45 6.79 3.37
CA ASP A 226 -7.31 7.15 4.51
C ASP A 226 -8.51 6.19 4.66
N ASP A 227 -9.16 5.80 3.55
CA ASP A 227 -10.27 4.85 3.59
C ASP A 227 -9.82 3.47 4.06
N ILE A 228 -8.68 2.97 3.54
CA ILE A 228 -8.12 1.68 3.93
C ILE A 228 -7.79 1.64 5.42
N TYR A 229 -7.25 2.75 5.98
CA TYR A 229 -6.88 2.83 7.38
C TYR A 229 -8.08 3.03 8.31
N ALA A 230 -8.93 4.03 7.99
CA ALA A 230 -10.05 4.43 8.85
C ALA A 230 -11.27 3.51 8.71
N ARG A 231 -11.47 2.89 7.55
CA ARG A 231 -12.64 2.05 7.25
C ARG A 231 -12.25 0.74 6.58
N PRO A 232 -11.45 -0.12 7.26
CA PRO A 232 -11.09 -1.42 6.70
C PRO A 232 -12.34 -2.26 6.41
N ALA A 233 -12.46 -2.81 5.19
CA ALA A 233 -13.64 -3.58 4.77
C ALA A 233 -13.81 -4.91 5.50
N ASN A 234 -12.72 -5.44 6.03
CA ASN A 234 -12.73 -6.69 6.78
C ASN A 234 -11.61 -6.73 7.81
N ARG A 235 -11.67 -7.73 8.68
CA ARG A 235 -10.70 -7.98 9.75
C ARG A 235 -9.27 -8.13 9.20
N PHE A 236 -9.09 -8.83 8.06
CA PHE A 236 -7.77 -9.00 7.45
C PHE A 236 -7.13 -7.64 7.11
N VAL A 237 -7.88 -6.75 6.44
CA VAL A 237 -7.36 -5.40 6.09
C VAL A 237 -7.03 -4.62 7.35
N ALA A 238 -7.88 -4.68 8.38
CA ALA A 238 -7.65 -4.00 9.66
C ALA A 238 -6.36 -4.46 10.34
N GLU A 239 -6.11 -5.78 10.37
CA GLU A 239 -4.92 -6.40 10.97
C GLU A 239 -3.66 -6.16 10.13
N PHE A 240 -3.82 -6.20 8.81
CA PHE A 240 -2.69 -6.05 7.89
C PHE A 240 -2.17 -4.61 7.82
N ILE A 241 -3.03 -3.60 8.00
CA ILE A 241 -2.68 -2.18 7.89
C ILE A 241 -2.48 -1.56 9.26
N GLY A 242 -1.32 -0.95 9.47
CA GLY A 242 -0.94 -0.26 10.70
C GLY A 242 0.28 -0.86 11.38
N ASN A 243 1.09 0.01 12.00
CA ASN A 243 2.26 -0.38 12.80
C ASN A 243 2.40 0.56 14.02
N PRO A 244 2.10 0.07 15.22
CA PRO A 244 1.68 -1.29 15.57
C PRO A 244 0.34 -1.71 14.93
N PRO A 245 0.08 -3.04 14.82
CA PRO A 245 -1.19 -3.53 14.26
C PRO A 245 -2.38 -3.17 15.16
N ILE A 246 -3.58 -3.23 14.60
CA ILE A 246 -4.83 -3.02 15.34
C ILE A 246 -4.97 -4.07 16.46
N ASN A 247 -5.36 -3.63 17.64
CA ASN A 247 -5.73 -4.54 18.74
C ASN A 247 -6.99 -5.32 18.38
N GLN A 248 -6.96 -6.64 18.56
CA GLN A 248 -8.11 -7.51 18.31
C GLN A 248 -8.66 -8.05 19.63
N ILE A 249 -9.97 -7.88 19.84
CA ILE A 249 -10.68 -8.28 21.03
C ILE A 249 -11.87 -9.15 20.62
N GLU A 250 -12.00 -10.32 21.21
CA GLU A 250 -13.20 -11.15 21.05
C GLU A 250 -14.41 -10.43 21.65
N ALA A 251 -15.50 -10.26 20.90
CA ALA A 251 -16.69 -9.56 21.38
C ALA A 251 -17.33 -10.25 22.62
N ALA A 252 -17.18 -11.56 22.72
CA ALA A 252 -17.67 -12.36 23.86
C ALA A 252 -16.76 -12.32 25.10
N SER A 253 -15.54 -11.73 25.00
CA SER A 253 -14.64 -11.60 26.15
C SER A 253 -15.20 -10.59 27.16
N ARG A 254 -14.65 -10.60 28.40
CA ARG A 254 -15.05 -9.66 29.46
C ARG A 254 -14.86 -8.20 29.01
N LEU A 255 -13.72 -7.89 28.38
CA LEU A 255 -13.45 -6.57 27.83
C LEU A 255 -14.37 -6.25 26.64
N GLY A 256 -14.57 -7.22 25.73
CA GLY A 256 -15.44 -7.05 24.55
C GLY A 256 -16.88 -6.70 24.95
N ALA A 257 -17.45 -7.40 25.94
CA ALA A 257 -18.79 -7.14 26.45
C ALA A 257 -18.94 -5.76 27.13
N ARG A 258 -17.84 -5.18 27.66
CA ARG A 258 -17.83 -3.81 28.21
C ARG A 258 -17.77 -2.74 27.13
N LEU A 259 -17.04 -3.01 26.03
CA LEU A 259 -16.80 -2.05 24.96
C LEU A 259 -17.95 -1.99 23.95
N ASN A 260 -18.57 -3.12 23.66
CA ASN A 260 -19.55 -3.25 22.58
C ASN A 260 -20.81 -4.00 23.00
N ARG A 261 -21.96 -3.46 22.58
CA ARG A 261 -23.28 -4.06 22.77
C ARG A 261 -23.90 -4.59 21.47
N HIS A 262 -23.19 -4.51 20.34
CA HIS A 262 -23.70 -4.96 19.05
C HIS A 262 -23.70 -6.49 18.97
N THR A 263 -24.89 -7.09 18.90
CA THR A 263 -25.08 -8.54 19.03
C THR A 263 -24.48 -9.35 17.86
N ALA A 264 -24.35 -8.75 16.66
CA ALA A 264 -23.78 -9.39 15.50
C ALA A 264 -22.23 -9.37 15.49
N ALA A 265 -21.58 -8.51 16.28
CA ALA A 265 -20.14 -8.45 16.33
C ALA A 265 -19.55 -9.72 16.96
N ARG A 266 -18.49 -10.23 16.35
CA ARG A 266 -17.69 -11.35 16.86
C ARG A 266 -16.29 -10.92 17.26
N SER A 267 -15.74 -9.90 16.59
CA SER A 267 -14.49 -9.28 17.00
C SER A 267 -14.55 -7.76 16.92
N ILE A 268 -13.73 -7.11 17.73
CA ILE A 268 -13.61 -5.67 17.88
C ILE A 268 -12.16 -5.30 17.61
N GLY A 269 -11.94 -4.41 16.67
CA GLY A 269 -10.63 -3.81 16.38
C GLY A 269 -10.51 -2.44 17.03
N ILE A 270 -9.35 -2.13 17.62
CA ILE A 270 -9.04 -0.80 18.18
C ILE A 270 -7.63 -0.43 17.75
N ARG A 271 -7.47 0.71 17.10
CA ARG A 271 -6.14 1.22 16.77
C ARG A 271 -5.36 1.55 18.04
N PRO A 272 -4.04 1.28 18.10
CA PRO A 272 -3.23 1.59 19.29
C PRO A 272 -3.25 3.06 19.71
N GLU A 273 -3.35 3.99 18.77
CA GLU A 273 -3.46 5.42 19.00
C GLU A 273 -4.83 5.88 19.50
N ASP A 274 -5.86 5.05 19.35
CA ASP A 274 -7.23 5.34 19.85
C ASP A 274 -7.45 4.90 21.30
N ILE A 275 -6.44 4.28 21.91
CA ILE A 275 -6.41 4.01 23.34
C ILE A 275 -5.65 5.16 24.03
N HIS A 276 -6.31 5.88 24.92
CA HIS A 276 -5.73 7.04 25.58
C HIS A 276 -5.55 6.79 27.08
N LEU A 277 -4.40 7.23 27.63
CA LEU A 277 -4.21 7.29 29.08
C LEU A 277 -5.13 8.37 29.66
N ALA A 278 -5.88 8.03 30.72
CA ALA A 278 -6.81 8.87 31.40
C ALA A 278 -6.32 9.16 32.83
N ARG A 279 -6.89 10.17 33.48
CA ARG A 279 -6.60 10.46 34.90
C ARG A 279 -7.37 9.48 35.81
N THR A 280 -6.78 9.18 36.95
CA THR A 280 -7.45 8.39 37.99
C THR A 280 -8.74 9.11 38.44
N GLY A 281 -9.87 8.39 38.32
CA GLY A 281 -11.20 8.92 38.71
C GLY A 281 -12.05 9.47 37.57
N ASP A 282 -11.54 9.53 36.33
CA ASP A 282 -12.36 9.85 35.15
C ASP A 282 -13.43 8.77 34.94
N ALA A 283 -14.67 9.20 34.62
CA ALA A 283 -15.77 8.28 34.41
C ALA A 283 -15.57 7.45 33.13
N GLY A 284 -15.96 6.17 33.16
CA GLY A 284 -15.91 5.29 31.98
C GLY A 284 -14.53 4.75 31.64
N THR A 285 -13.53 4.90 32.54
CA THR A 285 -12.19 4.40 32.31
C THR A 285 -12.07 2.90 32.57
N LEU A 286 -11.15 2.27 31.84
CA LEU A 286 -10.70 0.90 32.01
C LEU A 286 -9.42 0.89 32.85
N ILE A 287 -9.32 -0.03 33.79
CA ILE A 287 -8.09 -0.23 34.57
C ILE A 287 -7.18 -1.16 33.78
N ALA A 288 -5.96 -0.73 33.54
CA ALA A 288 -4.94 -1.46 32.82
C ALA A 288 -3.70 -1.68 33.70
N GLN A 289 -3.13 -2.86 33.63
CA GLN A 289 -1.79 -3.13 34.14
C GLN A 289 -0.79 -2.84 33.02
N VAL A 290 0.19 -1.96 33.26
CA VAL A 290 1.25 -1.65 32.28
C VAL A 290 2.29 -2.77 32.33
N GLU A 291 2.43 -3.53 31.23
CA GLU A 291 3.40 -4.63 31.14
C GLU A 291 4.76 -4.13 30.64
N SER A 292 4.75 -3.25 29.63
CA SER A 292 5.98 -2.66 29.09
C SER A 292 5.76 -1.24 28.56
N VAL A 293 6.85 -0.45 28.47
CA VAL A 293 6.88 0.90 27.88
C VAL A 293 8.09 0.98 26.95
N MET A 294 7.86 1.05 25.65
CA MET A 294 8.91 0.96 24.62
C MET A 294 8.99 2.26 23.81
N PRO A 295 10.16 2.92 23.74
CA PRO A 295 10.38 4.02 22.80
C PRO A 295 10.57 3.47 21.38
N THR A 296 9.91 4.11 20.39
CA THR A 296 9.96 3.70 18.97
C THR A 296 10.60 4.76 18.06
N GLY A 297 11.41 5.68 18.65
CA GLY A 297 12.16 6.70 17.91
C GLY A 297 11.40 8.01 17.64
N GLY A 298 10.10 8.05 17.73
CA GLY A 298 9.27 9.25 17.55
C GLY A 298 7.97 9.17 18.33
N SER A 299 7.67 7.98 18.86
CA SER A 299 6.50 7.66 19.66
C SER A 299 6.85 6.65 20.75
N TRP A 300 5.88 6.29 21.54
CA TRP A 300 5.98 5.31 22.61
C TRP A 300 4.88 4.28 22.41
N VAL A 301 5.22 3.01 22.57
CA VAL A 301 4.27 1.90 22.58
C VAL A 301 4.23 1.31 23.98
N LEU A 302 3.05 1.20 24.55
CA LEU A 302 2.80 0.57 25.85
C LEU A 302 2.08 -0.76 25.58
N GLU A 303 2.53 -1.81 26.24
CA GLU A 303 1.77 -3.05 26.36
C GLU A 303 0.95 -2.98 27.63
N LEU A 304 -0.34 -3.16 27.50
CA LEU A 304 -1.33 -3.04 28.56
C LEU A 304 -2.09 -4.34 28.71
N ASN A 305 -2.35 -4.77 29.93
CA ASN A 305 -3.28 -5.86 30.21
C ASN A 305 -4.56 -5.28 30.80
N ILE A 306 -5.68 -5.47 30.10
CA ILE A 306 -7.00 -5.02 30.53
C ILE A 306 -7.94 -6.23 30.57
N ASP A 307 -8.46 -6.55 31.74
CA ASP A 307 -9.35 -7.70 31.97
C ASP A 307 -8.75 -9.05 31.46
N GLY A 308 -7.41 -9.21 31.52
CA GLY A 308 -6.69 -10.41 31.05
C GLY A 308 -6.36 -10.39 29.56
N GLN A 309 -6.62 -9.31 28.85
CA GLN A 309 -6.34 -9.15 27.44
C GLN A 309 -5.16 -8.19 27.21
N ALA A 310 -4.17 -8.63 26.44
CA ALA A 310 -3.03 -7.81 26.04
C ALA A 310 -3.45 -6.84 24.92
N LEU A 311 -3.18 -5.55 25.10
CA LEU A 311 -3.44 -4.48 24.14
C LEU A 311 -2.22 -3.60 24.02
N GLN A 312 -2.04 -3.01 22.84
CA GLN A 312 -1.01 -2.00 22.59
C GLN A 312 -1.65 -0.60 22.54
N LEU A 313 -1.03 0.35 23.22
CA LEU A 313 -1.35 1.77 23.14
C LEU A 313 -0.17 2.48 22.51
N SER A 314 -0.41 3.36 21.54
CA SER A 314 0.61 4.19 20.90
C SER A 314 0.39 5.66 21.24
N THR A 315 1.46 6.37 21.63
CA THR A 315 1.40 7.81 21.96
C THR A 315 2.65 8.54 21.52
N GLN A 316 2.51 9.79 21.06
CA GLN A 316 3.66 10.63 20.68
C GLN A 316 4.35 11.27 21.90
N ARG A 317 3.67 11.38 23.03
CA ARG A 317 4.22 11.94 24.26
C ARG A 317 4.76 10.83 25.14
N ARG A 318 5.89 11.11 25.82
CA ARG A 318 6.41 10.20 26.83
C ARG A 318 5.35 9.98 27.91
N PRO A 319 4.94 8.75 28.17
CA PRO A 319 3.96 8.46 29.20
C PRO A 319 4.57 8.61 30.60
N ASP A 320 3.77 9.06 31.56
CA ASP A 320 4.17 9.21 32.98
C ASP A 320 4.00 7.89 33.77
N VAL A 321 3.87 6.76 33.09
CA VAL A 321 3.72 5.42 33.69
C VAL A 321 4.90 4.53 33.34
N ARG A 322 5.16 3.52 34.18
CA ARG A 322 6.23 2.53 34.01
C ARG A 322 5.68 1.12 34.00
N ALA A 323 6.47 0.17 33.54
CA ALA A 323 6.15 -1.25 33.65
C ALA A 323 5.88 -1.59 35.13
N GLY A 324 4.79 -2.30 35.39
CA GLY A 324 4.31 -2.64 36.73
C GLY A 324 3.30 -1.66 37.31
N ASP A 325 3.11 -0.47 36.74
CA ASP A 325 2.13 0.50 37.21
C ASP A 325 0.71 0.11 36.79
N THR A 326 -0.26 0.57 37.55
CA THR A 326 -1.69 0.56 37.17
C THR A 326 -2.02 1.87 36.48
N ALA A 327 -2.56 1.79 35.27
CA ALA A 327 -3.00 2.95 34.50
C ALA A 327 -4.52 2.93 34.28
N HIS A 328 -5.08 4.10 34.04
CA HIS A 328 -6.47 4.26 33.59
C HIS A 328 -6.46 4.57 32.10
N CYS A 329 -7.28 3.87 31.33
CA CYS A 329 -7.38 4.04 29.88
C CYS A 329 -8.81 4.38 29.47
N HIS A 330 -8.94 5.20 28.44
CA HIS A 330 -10.21 5.53 27.81
C HIS A 330 -10.18 5.08 26.35
N ILE A 331 -11.25 4.44 25.89
CA ILE A 331 -11.49 4.01 24.52
C ILE A 331 -12.84 4.58 24.09
N HIS A 332 -12.84 5.42 23.07
CA HIS A 332 -14.07 6.04 22.61
C HIS A 332 -14.84 5.08 21.69
N PRO A 333 -16.17 4.87 21.90
CA PRO A 333 -16.95 3.91 21.09
C PRO A 333 -16.92 4.15 19.58
N GLN A 334 -16.77 5.38 19.12
CA GLN A 334 -16.67 5.73 17.70
C GLN A 334 -15.40 5.18 17.01
N HIS A 335 -14.37 4.81 17.77
CA HIS A 335 -13.11 4.28 17.23
C HIS A 335 -13.07 2.75 17.21
N LEU A 336 -14.19 2.12 17.57
CA LEU A 336 -14.31 0.67 17.49
C LEU A 336 -14.60 0.22 16.06
N HIS A 337 -13.80 -0.71 15.56
CA HIS A 337 -14.06 -1.40 14.32
C HIS A 337 -14.72 -2.74 14.64
N LEU A 338 -15.97 -2.92 14.23
CA LEU A 338 -16.72 -4.14 14.53
C LEU A 338 -16.72 -5.07 13.32
N PHE A 339 -16.50 -6.36 13.57
CA PHE A 339 -16.50 -7.39 12.52
C PHE A 339 -17.41 -8.54 12.91
N ASP A 340 -18.12 -9.09 11.91
CA ASP A 340 -18.98 -10.27 12.04
C ASP A 340 -18.19 -11.59 12.13
N GLY A 341 -18.89 -12.73 12.05
CA GLY A 341 -18.29 -14.06 12.09
C GLY A 341 -17.45 -14.41 10.87
N ASP A 342 -17.71 -13.78 9.73
CA ASP A 342 -16.94 -13.92 8.49
C ASP A 342 -15.77 -12.92 8.39
N GLY A 343 -15.62 -12.07 9.41
CA GLY A 343 -14.62 -11.00 9.46
C GLY A 343 -14.98 -9.78 8.62
N ARG A 344 -16.21 -9.64 8.15
CA ARG A 344 -16.68 -8.47 7.42
C ARG A 344 -16.99 -7.34 8.38
N ARG A 345 -16.68 -6.11 7.96
CA ARG A 345 -17.00 -4.92 8.74
C ARG A 345 -18.51 -4.76 8.92
N LEU A 346 -18.91 -4.44 10.13
CA LEU A 346 -20.27 -4.00 10.48
C LEU A 346 -20.32 -2.47 10.47
N ASP A 347 -21.20 -1.87 9.69
CA ASP A 347 -21.36 -0.43 9.65
C ASP A 347 -22.05 0.11 10.90
N SER A 348 -21.61 1.30 11.37
CA SER A 348 -22.16 1.97 12.55
C SER A 348 -23.62 2.38 12.45
N ALA A 349 -24.22 2.36 11.25
CA ALA A 349 -25.65 2.65 11.05
C ALA A 349 -26.56 1.58 11.67
N GLU A 350 -26.11 0.34 11.79
CA GLU A 350 -26.83 -0.72 12.50
C GLU A 350 -26.63 -0.66 14.03
N ALA A 351 -25.63 0.13 14.51
CA ALA A 351 -25.36 0.32 15.93
C ALA A 351 -26.26 1.38 16.59
N SER A 352 -27.07 2.12 15.83
CA SER A 352 -27.84 3.31 16.31
C SER A 352 -29.15 2.98 17.02
N SER A 353 -29.42 1.72 17.41
CA SER A 353 -30.60 1.41 18.28
C SER A 353 -30.28 1.38 19.78
N ALA A 354 -29.07 1.76 20.20
CA ALA A 354 -28.70 1.85 21.61
C ALA A 354 -28.70 3.32 22.06
N THR A 355 -29.49 3.59 23.08
CA THR A 355 -29.71 4.86 23.77
C THR A 355 -28.41 5.62 24.05
N PRO A 356 -28.30 6.94 23.77
CA PRO A 356 -27.10 7.70 24.01
C PRO A 356 -26.83 7.81 25.52
N PHE A 357 -25.55 7.57 25.90
CA PHE A 357 -25.05 7.97 27.20
C PHE A 357 -25.10 9.49 27.32
N ASN A 358 -26.00 9.99 28.16
CA ASN A 358 -26.11 11.39 28.50
C ASN A 358 -24.93 11.76 29.42
N THR A 359 -23.91 12.36 28.87
CA THR A 359 -22.85 13.01 29.65
C THR A 359 -22.73 14.47 29.18
N PRO A 360 -22.94 15.45 30.05
CA PRO A 360 -22.83 16.86 29.68
C PRO A 360 -21.35 17.26 29.60
N TYR A 361 -20.88 17.59 28.42
CA TYR A 361 -19.62 18.30 28.24
C TYR A 361 -19.83 19.78 28.57
N MET A 362 -19.32 20.23 29.72
CA MET A 362 -19.06 21.64 29.95
C MET A 362 -17.79 22.05 29.21
N HIS A 363 -17.93 22.93 28.23
CA HIS A 363 -16.84 23.71 27.69
C HIS A 363 -16.27 24.59 28.80
N ALA A 364 -14.99 24.46 29.10
CA ALA A 364 -14.21 25.44 29.82
C ALA A 364 -13.13 26.00 28.89
N VAL A 365 -13.14 27.30 28.78
CA VAL A 365 -12.31 28.27 28.05
C VAL A 365 -10.80 28.05 28.26
#